data_8a7aa91c6c00c9c0c78bf303c1cbe600
#
_entry.id   8a7aa91c6c00c9c0c78bf303c1cbe600
#
_cell.length_a   1.000
_cell.length_b   1.000
_cell.length_c   1.000
_cell.angle_alpha   90.00
_cell.angle_beta   90.00
_cell.angle_gamma   90.00
#
_symmetry.space_group_name_H-M   'P 1'
#
loop_
_entity.id
_entity.type
_entity.pdbx_description
1 polymer ?
#
loop_
_entity_poly.entity_id
_entity_poly.type
_entity_poly.pdbx_seq_one_letter_code
_entity_poly.pdbx_strand_id
1 'polypeptide(L)'
;MLSCPFKFFLFLVCAVFLCIVVTRAQSLDTPLDSLGFYGDIMSNARMDKHKVIAAEQFNVLFSKILNADDSVDKLSEIPFISTQIPADSSFAIYSWRLALANNSEFYYFGYIHSPIGEFQPIQLVDGTNSGRVTEYSTLTPNYWPAAFYYGMKSFELPDGKTAFLLFGVNEHSRFNRIRMMDVLYREGNDFYFGYPVFGDDPANIPRRGRARIMLKYTYDAPLYLNYDSEYELVVMNKLEERKGPHPNQGVTGIPFGEYHGFRYEDGYWIYVPEVVREIPTPDSPPVKKKRDGPKRDLFGRPIDK
;
A
#
# COMPACT_ATOMS: atom_id res chain seq x y z
N MET A 1 23.77 68.60 25.77
CA MET A 1 24.04 67.15 25.74
C MET A 1 22.75 66.43 26.04
N LEU A 2 21.93 66.14 25.01
CA LEU A 2 20.75 65.31 25.18
C LEU A 2 21.10 63.87 24.85
N SER A 3 21.14 63.02 25.86
CA SER A 3 21.35 61.59 25.71
C SER A 3 20.08 60.95 25.12
N CYS A 4 20.28 60.25 24.05
CA CYS A 4 19.22 59.69 23.19
C CYS A 4 18.66 58.37 23.76
N PRO A 5 17.49 58.37 24.44
CA PRO A 5 16.85 57.16 24.93
C PRO A 5 16.24 56.31 23.77
N PHE A 6 16.14 56.91 22.58
CA PHE A 6 15.51 56.27 21.43
C PHE A 6 16.33 55.10 20.84
N LYS A 7 17.64 55.16 20.90
CA LYS A 7 18.51 54.06 20.44
C LYS A 7 18.42 52.82 21.32
N PHE A 8 18.24 53.01 22.62
CA PHE A 8 18.11 51.91 23.58
C PHE A 8 16.76 51.20 23.45
N PHE A 9 15.70 51.97 23.17
CA PHE A 9 14.37 51.41 22.94
C PHE A 9 14.30 50.61 21.65
N LEU A 10 14.96 51.07 20.57
CA LEU A 10 14.99 50.36 19.30
C LEU A 10 15.78 49.02 19.41
N PHE A 11 16.88 49.03 20.23
CA PHE A 11 17.65 47.81 20.46
C PHE A 11 16.87 46.77 21.29
N LEU A 12 16.10 47.23 22.26
CA LEU A 12 15.25 46.36 23.07
C LEU A 12 14.11 45.76 22.26
N VAL A 13 13.46 46.53 21.38
CA VAL A 13 12.41 46.06 20.50
C VAL A 13 12.94 45.04 19.47
N CYS A 14 14.11 45.26 18.89
CA CYS A 14 14.77 44.30 18.00
C CYS A 14 15.19 43.01 18.74
N ALA A 15 15.67 43.10 19.97
CA ALA A 15 16.00 41.92 20.77
C ALA A 15 14.78 41.10 21.16
N VAL A 16 13.65 41.74 21.47
CA VAL A 16 12.36 41.04 21.73
C VAL A 16 11.79 40.42 20.45
N PHE A 17 11.90 41.10 19.30
CA PHE A 17 11.48 40.50 18.02
C PHE A 17 12.40 39.35 17.60
N LEU A 18 13.70 39.43 17.87
CA LEU A 18 14.63 38.31 17.61
C LEU A 18 14.33 37.09 18.51
N CYS A 19 13.90 37.32 19.76
CA CYS A 19 13.49 36.24 20.67
C CYS A 19 12.15 35.58 20.28
N ILE A 20 11.28 36.27 19.53
CA ILE A 20 9.98 35.69 19.07
C ILE A 20 10.15 34.83 17.79
N VAL A 21 11.25 35.05 17.05
CA VAL A 21 11.63 34.23 15.89
C VAL A 21 12.38 32.95 16.30
N VAL A 22 12.77 32.83 17.58
CA VAL A 22 13.42 31.64 18.09
C VAL A 22 12.39 30.49 18.22
N THR A 23 12.49 29.60 17.27
CA THR A 23 12.19 28.19 17.38
C THR A 23 10.71 27.83 17.62
N ARG A 24 9.95 27.76 16.56
CA ARG A 24 9.20 26.54 16.37
C ARG A 24 10.18 25.48 15.78
N ALA A 25 11.14 25.04 16.55
CA ALA A 25 11.56 23.67 16.45
C ALA A 25 10.28 22.89 16.70
N GLN A 26 9.75 22.18 15.69
CA GLN A 26 8.68 21.24 15.92
C GLN A 26 9.26 20.26 16.94
N SER A 27 8.88 20.44 18.21
CA SER A 27 9.12 19.40 19.18
C SER A 27 8.36 18.19 18.65
N LEU A 28 9.02 17.07 18.54
CA LEU A 28 8.37 15.79 18.31
C LEU A 28 7.64 15.45 19.60
N ASP A 29 6.53 16.15 19.87
CA ASP A 29 5.88 16.16 21.18
C ASP A 29 5.09 14.87 21.43
N THR A 30 4.79 14.11 20.37
CA THR A 30 4.05 12.84 20.50
C THR A 30 4.80 11.67 19.84
N PRO A 31 4.54 10.44 20.30
CA PRO A 31 5.07 9.24 19.62
C PRO A 31 4.66 9.18 18.13
N LEU A 32 3.47 9.69 17.77
CA LEU A 32 2.98 9.73 16.39
C LEU A 32 3.76 10.71 15.52
N ASP A 33 4.12 11.90 16.04
CA ASP A 33 4.98 12.85 15.32
C ASP A 33 6.36 12.26 15.04
N SER A 34 6.91 11.54 16.03
CA SER A 34 8.16 10.80 15.87
C SER A 34 8.06 9.69 14.84
N LEU A 35 6.93 8.98 14.81
CA LEU A 35 6.67 7.93 13.82
C LEU A 35 6.58 8.53 12.40
N GLY A 36 5.85 9.63 12.22
CA GLY A 36 5.78 10.36 10.97
C GLY A 36 7.17 10.84 10.49
N PHE A 37 7.99 11.38 11.40
CA PHE A 37 9.35 11.80 11.12
C PHE A 37 10.26 10.66 10.63
N TYR A 38 10.26 9.52 11.33
CA TYR A 38 11.04 8.36 10.89
C TYR A 38 10.50 7.77 9.58
N GLY A 39 9.18 7.77 9.37
CA GLY A 39 8.55 7.36 8.12
C GLY A 39 8.99 8.21 6.93
N ASP A 40 9.09 9.53 7.12
CA ASP A 40 9.61 10.44 6.09
C ASP A 40 11.08 10.14 5.75
N ILE A 41 11.95 9.98 6.75
CA ILE A 41 13.36 9.63 6.53
C ILE A 41 13.48 8.27 5.84
N MET A 42 12.73 7.26 6.28
CA MET A 42 12.72 5.92 5.70
C MET A 42 12.35 5.95 4.21
N SER A 43 11.42 6.83 3.83
CA SER A 43 10.91 6.93 2.46
C SER A 43 11.78 7.83 1.57
N ASN A 44 12.25 8.96 2.09
CA ASN A 44 12.76 10.07 1.29
C ASN A 44 14.24 10.38 1.49
N ALA A 45 14.94 9.79 2.48
CA ALA A 45 16.35 10.03 2.66
C ALA A 45 17.17 9.55 1.44
N ARG A 46 18.20 10.33 1.07
CA ARG A 46 19.09 10.01 -0.06
C ARG A 46 20.01 8.82 0.21
N MET A 47 20.42 8.64 1.48
CA MET A 47 21.40 7.65 1.87
C MET A 47 20.71 6.44 2.51
N ASP A 48 20.95 5.26 1.98
CA ASP A 48 20.35 4.02 2.48
C ASP A 48 20.61 3.79 3.97
N LYS A 49 21.81 4.13 4.48
CA LYS A 49 22.10 4.03 5.90
C LYS A 49 21.14 4.85 6.80
N HIS A 50 20.68 6.02 6.33
CA HIS A 50 19.71 6.83 7.07
C HIS A 50 18.33 6.19 7.01
N LYS A 51 17.96 5.62 5.87
CA LYS A 51 16.70 4.88 5.71
C LYS A 51 16.65 3.67 6.63
N VAL A 52 17.75 2.90 6.73
CA VAL A 52 17.83 1.71 7.60
C VAL A 52 17.65 2.11 9.07
N ILE A 53 18.41 3.10 9.54
CA ILE A 53 18.30 3.58 10.92
C ILE A 53 16.89 4.07 11.22
N ALA A 54 16.30 4.83 10.30
CA ALA A 54 14.92 5.32 10.45
C ALA A 54 13.90 4.18 10.49
N ALA A 55 14.06 3.15 9.64
CA ALA A 55 13.19 1.98 9.63
C ALA A 55 13.26 1.18 10.94
N GLU A 56 14.46 1.03 11.52
CA GLU A 56 14.64 0.40 12.83
C GLU A 56 13.92 1.19 13.95
N GLN A 57 14.12 2.52 13.99
CA GLN A 57 13.45 3.38 14.98
C GLN A 57 11.93 3.40 14.78
N PHE A 58 11.47 3.44 13.55
CA PHE A 58 10.07 3.36 13.18
C PHE A 58 9.45 2.06 13.71
N ASN A 59 10.07 0.92 13.44
CA ASN A 59 9.57 -0.39 13.86
C ASN A 59 9.52 -0.52 15.40
N VAL A 60 10.56 -0.06 16.11
CA VAL A 60 10.59 -0.06 17.58
C VAL A 60 9.48 0.82 18.15
N LEU A 61 9.30 2.02 17.60
CA LEU A 61 8.30 2.96 18.07
C LEU A 61 6.88 2.47 17.76
N PHE A 62 6.67 1.92 16.56
CA PHE A 62 5.41 1.34 16.14
C PHE A 62 4.96 0.21 17.08
N SER A 63 5.88 -0.71 17.39
CA SER A 63 5.63 -1.79 18.35
C SER A 63 5.28 -1.24 19.75
N LYS A 64 5.96 -0.18 20.21
CA LYS A 64 5.64 0.45 21.51
C LYS A 64 4.25 1.06 21.53
N ILE A 65 3.84 1.74 20.45
CA ILE A 65 2.49 2.33 20.32
C ILE A 65 1.43 1.23 20.38
N LEU A 66 1.61 0.14 19.63
CA LEU A 66 0.68 -1.00 19.65
C LEU A 66 0.52 -1.63 21.03
N ASN A 67 1.59 -1.67 21.83
CA ASN A 67 1.55 -2.24 23.18
C ASN A 67 1.03 -1.27 24.25
N ALA A 68 1.06 0.05 23.99
CA ALA A 68 0.61 1.08 24.94
C ALA A 68 -0.87 1.44 24.81
N ASP A 69 -1.52 1.07 23.70
CA ASP A 69 -2.93 1.31 23.36
C ASP A 69 -3.39 2.78 23.28
N ASP A 70 -2.51 3.73 23.60
CA ASP A 70 -2.87 5.15 23.77
C ASP A 70 -3.09 5.93 22.46
N SER A 71 -2.75 5.36 21.29
CA SER A 71 -2.75 6.11 20.02
C SER A 71 -2.98 5.23 18.80
N VAL A 72 -3.46 4.01 18.98
CA VAL A 72 -3.62 3.01 17.90
C VAL A 72 -4.60 3.50 16.83
N ASP A 73 -5.67 4.17 17.22
CA ASP A 73 -6.68 4.72 16.30
C ASP A 73 -6.09 5.69 15.27
N LYS A 74 -5.02 6.39 15.63
CA LYS A 74 -4.37 7.38 14.79
C LYS A 74 -3.29 6.79 13.86
N LEU A 75 -2.94 5.52 14.01
CA LEU A 75 -1.95 4.88 13.15
C LEU A 75 -2.39 4.84 11.68
N SER A 76 -3.70 4.80 11.43
CA SER A 76 -4.26 4.89 10.07
C SER A 76 -4.00 6.24 9.37
N GLU A 77 -3.68 7.30 10.13
CA GLU A 77 -3.38 8.63 9.62
C GLU A 77 -1.91 8.77 9.16
N ILE A 78 -1.04 7.81 9.52
CA ILE A 78 0.38 7.84 9.15
C ILE A 78 0.55 7.46 7.67
N PRO A 79 1.04 8.36 6.79
CA PRO A 79 1.00 8.19 5.34
C PRO A 79 1.90 7.07 4.81
N PHE A 80 2.81 6.54 5.64
CA PHE A 80 3.78 5.51 5.24
C PHE A 80 3.33 4.08 5.57
N ILE A 81 2.18 3.94 6.23
CA ILE A 81 1.61 2.68 6.68
C ILE A 81 0.33 2.40 5.90
N SER A 82 0.18 1.20 5.40
CA SER A 82 -1.13 0.71 5.02
C SER A 82 -1.81 0.09 6.22
N THR A 83 -3.01 0.52 6.52
CA THR A 83 -3.87 -0.01 7.58
C THR A 83 -5.12 -0.60 6.95
N GLN A 84 -5.38 -1.89 7.19
CA GLN A 84 -6.59 -2.56 6.77
C GLN A 84 -7.35 -3.04 8.02
N ILE A 85 -8.60 -2.62 8.15
CA ILE A 85 -9.46 -2.94 9.29
C ILE A 85 -10.75 -3.54 8.73
N PRO A 86 -11.18 -4.74 9.15
CA PRO A 86 -12.46 -5.29 8.74
C PRO A 86 -13.64 -4.50 9.34
N ALA A 87 -14.81 -4.69 8.74
CA ALA A 87 -16.01 -3.95 9.13
C ALA A 87 -16.44 -4.19 10.60
N ASP A 88 -16.12 -5.36 11.16
CA ASP A 88 -16.36 -5.71 12.55
C ASP A 88 -15.32 -5.18 13.53
N SER A 89 -14.26 -4.53 13.02
CA SER A 89 -13.14 -3.98 13.79
C SER A 89 -12.45 -5.00 14.71
N SER A 90 -12.55 -6.30 14.43
CA SER A 90 -12.00 -7.37 15.25
C SER A 90 -10.47 -7.36 15.32
N PHE A 91 -9.82 -6.83 14.28
CA PHE A 91 -8.37 -6.61 14.25
C PHE A 91 -8.02 -5.49 13.28
N ALA A 92 -6.74 -5.09 13.28
CA ALA A 92 -6.13 -4.28 12.25
C ALA A 92 -4.87 -4.99 11.73
N ILE A 93 -4.64 -4.98 10.42
CA ILE A 93 -3.37 -5.39 9.81
C ILE A 93 -2.68 -4.17 9.26
N TYR A 94 -1.44 -3.97 9.69
CA TYR A 94 -0.56 -2.88 9.27
C TYR A 94 0.54 -3.43 8.40
N SER A 95 0.89 -2.73 7.34
CA SER A 95 2.02 -3.08 6.50
C SER A 95 2.73 -1.86 5.93
N TRP A 96 4.06 -1.90 5.87
CA TRP A 96 4.90 -0.89 5.24
C TRP A 96 6.16 -1.52 4.66
N ARG A 97 6.92 -0.72 3.94
CA ARG A 97 8.13 -1.18 3.27
C ARG A 97 9.29 -0.19 3.39
N LEU A 98 10.48 -0.71 3.32
CA LEU A 98 11.73 0.01 3.14
C LEU A 98 12.29 -0.30 1.76
N ALA A 99 12.61 0.72 0.97
CA ALA A 99 13.24 0.58 -0.34
C ALA A 99 14.68 1.11 -0.28
N LEU A 100 15.65 0.24 -0.64
CA LEU A 100 17.08 0.52 -0.68
C LEU A 100 17.64 0.34 -2.09
N ALA A 101 18.93 0.67 -2.25
CA ALA A 101 19.69 0.50 -3.49
C ALA A 101 18.95 1.06 -4.73
N ASN A 102 18.45 2.30 -4.64
CA ASN A 102 17.66 2.96 -5.69
C ASN A 102 16.43 2.11 -6.11
N ASN A 103 15.68 1.61 -5.14
CA ASN A 103 14.50 0.77 -5.33
C ASN A 103 14.79 -0.55 -6.05
N SER A 104 15.92 -1.18 -5.77
CA SER A 104 16.22 -2.53 -6.24
C SER A 104 16.16 -3.59 -5.14
N GLU A 105 16.11 -3.17 -3.87
CA GLU A 105 15.97 -4.02 -2.69
C GLU A 105 14.81 -3.52 -1.84
N PHE A 106 13.95 -4.46 -1.41
CA PHE A 106 12.75 -4.14 -0.64
C PHE A 106 12.65 -5.02 0.60
N TYR A 107 12.33 -4.39 1.72
CA TYR A 107 12.09 -5.04 3.01
C TYR A 107 10.69 -4.68 3.48
N TYR A 108 9.95 -5.69 3.97
CA TYR A 108 8.57 -5.52 4.38
C TYR A 108 8.43 -5.72 5.89
N PHE A 109 7.57 -4.93 6.47
CA PHE A 109 7.24 -4.96 7.89
C PHE A 109 5.73 -4.97 8.04
N GLY A 110 5.24 -5.64 9.07
CA GLY A 110 3.81 -5.63 9.35
C GLY A 110 3.50 -6.13 10.75
N TYR A 111 2.27 -5.84 11.18
CA TYR A 111 1.71 -6.29 12.45
C TYR A 111 0.23 -6.58 12.27
N ILE A 112 -0.27 -7.55 13.06
CA ILE A 112 -1.70 -7.73 13.32
C ILE A 112 -1.93 -7.34 14.78
N HIS A 113 -2.95 -6.53 15.03
CA HIS A 113 -3.28 -6.03 16.35
C HIS A 113 -4.80 -6.07 16.57
N SER A 114 -5.23 -6.40 17.81
CA SER A 114 -6.62 -6.32 18.22
C SER A 114 -6.91 -4.97 18.89
N PRO A 115 -7.70 -4.07 18.28
CA PRO A 115 -8.09 -2.80 18.90
C PRO A 115 -8.87 -2.97 20.23
N ILE A 116 -9.50 -4.12 20.40
CA ILE A 116 -10.28 -4.45 21.60
C ILE A 116 -9.50 -5.28 22.64
N GLY A 117 -8.18 -5.42 22.42
CA GLY A 117 -7.30 -6.06 23.40
C GLY A 117 -7.44 -7.59 23.55
N GLU A 118 -8.04 -8.28 22.55
CA GLU A 118 -8.22 -9.72 22.61
C GLU A 118 -6.91 -10.52 22.61
N PHE A 119 -5.85 -9.95 21.97
CA PHE A 119 -4.54 -10.58 21.87
C PHE A 119 -3.43 -9.52 21.77
N GLN A 120 -2.20 -9.94 22.10
CA GLN A 120 -1.02 -9.08 21.95
C GLN A 120 -0.69 -8.84 20.49
N PRO A 121 -0.06 -7.68 20.14
CA PRO A 121 0.36 -7.40 18.78
C PRO A 121 1.23 -8.51 18.20
N ILE A 122 0.89 -9.00 17.03
CA ILE A 122 1.59 -10.08 16.33
C ILE A 122 2.45 -9.46 15.24
N GLN A 123 3.77 -9.59 15.36
CA GLN A 123 4.69 -9.16 14.32
C GLN A 123 4.64 -10.13 13.12
N LEU A 124 4.61 -9.59 11.91
CA LEU A 124 4.71 -10.34 10.67
C LEU A 124 6.18 -10.42 10.24
N VAL A 125 6.66 -11.63 10.01
CA VAL A 125 8.04 -11.89 9.58
C VAL A 125 8.04 -12.24 8.10
N ASP A 126 8.82 -11.49 7.31
CA ASP A 126 8.97 -11.72 5.86
C ASP A 126 9.50 -13.14 5.57
N GLY A 127 8.64 -13.95 4.97
CA GLY A 127 8.92 -15.34 4.59
C GLY A 127 9.26 -15.53 3.12
N THR A 128 9.35 -14.47 2.32
CA THR A 128 9.51 -14.58 0.85
C THR A 128 10.76 -15.38 0.43
N ASN A 129 11.85 -15.27 1.17
CA ASN A 129 13.10 -15.97 0.90
C ASN A 129 13.20 -17.35 1.58
N SER A 130 12.16 -17.79 2.30
CA SER A 130 12.17 -19.08 3.02
C SER A 130 11.94 -20.29 2.11
N GLY A 131 11.51 -20.10 0.88
CA GLY A 131 11.01 -21.14 -0.02
C GLY A 131 9.64 -21.72 0.37
N ARG A 132 9.01 -21.21 1.45
CA ARG A 132 7.70 -21.67 1.93
C ARG A 132 6.52 -20.93 1.30
N VAL A 133 6.74 -19.70 0.82
CA VAL A 133 5.69 -18.88 0.21
C VAL A 133 5.40 -19.36 -1.20
N THR A 134 4.31 -20.09 -1.35
CA THR A 134 3.78 -20.61 -2.62
C THR A 134 2.30 -20.33 -2.75
N GLU A 135 1.72 -20.49 -3.92
CA GLU A 135 0.28 -20.35 -4.13
C GLU A 135 -0.57 -21.42 -3.41
N TYR A 136 0.06 -22.48 -2.87
CA TYR A 136 -0.63 -23.61 -2.25
C TYR A 136 -0.37 -23.74 -0.75
N SER A 137 0.50 -22.91 -0.19
CA SER A 137 0.90 -23.02 1.22
C SER A 137 -0.02 -22.23 2.15
N THR A 138 -0.35 -22.83 3.29
CA THR A 138 -0.85 -22.12 4.48
C THR A 138 0.35 -21.71 5.34
N LEU A 139 0.39 -20.46 5.75
CA LEU A 139 1.52 -19.85 6.43
C LEU A 139 1.08 -19.21 7.74
N THR A 140 1.96 -19.22 8.73
CA THR A 140 1.81 -18.44 9.96
C THR A 140 2.40 -17.04 9.79
N PRO A 141 2.15 -16.10 10.72
CA PRO A 141 2.77 -14.78 10.73
C PRO A 141 4.30 -14.79 10.64
N ASN A 142 4.95 -15.87 11.10
CA ASN A 142 6.41 -16.05 11.02
C ASN A 142 6.94 -16.38 9.60
N TYR A 143 6.04 -16.62 8.63
CA TYR A 143 6.35 -16.88 7.22
C TYR A 143 5.42 -16.08 6.33
N TRP A 144 5.16 -14.85 6.74
CA TRP A 144 4.27 -13.94 6.02
C TRP A 144 4.71 -13.73 4.56
N PRO A 145 3.78 -13.74 3.56
CA PRO A 145 4.14 -13.55 2.15
C PRO A 145 4.58 -12.14 1.80
N ALA A 146 4.76 -11.29 2.77
CA ALA A 146 5.29 -9.94 2.71
C ALA A 146 4.70 -9.08 1.60
N ALA A 147 3.76 -8.22 1.96
CA ALA A 147 3.12 -7.30 1.01
C ALA A 147 2.74 -5.98 1.66
N PHE A 148 2.71 -4.94 0.85
CA PHE A 148 2.00 -3.71 1.18
C PHE A 148 0.53 -3.92 0.78
N TYR A 149 -0.34 -4.09 1.77
CA TYR A 149 -1.76 -4.34 1.53
C TYR A 149 -2.51 -3.05 1.23
N TYR A 150 -3.24 -3.01 0.12
CA TYR A 150 -4.00 -1.84 -0.30
C TYR A 150 -5.53 -2.05 -0.28
N GLY A 151 -5.98 -3.25 0.08
CA GLY A 151 -7.40 -3.56 0.19
C GLY A 151 -7.67 -4.84 0.97
N MET A 152 -8.87 -4.91 1.53
CA MET A 152 -9.40 -6.06 2.26
C MET A 152 -10.88 -6.25 1.92
N LYS A 153 -11.31 -7.50 1.80
CA LYS A 153 -12.71 -7.88 1.61
C LYS A 153 -13.04 -9.08 2.52
N SER A 154 -14.01 -8.94 3.39
CA SER A 154 -14.51 -10.05 4.21
C SER A 154 -15.35 -11.02 3.36
N PHE A 155 -15.25 -12.30 3.65
CA PHE A 155 -16.08 -13.36 3.05
C PHE A 155 -16.18 -14.55 4.01
N GLU A 156 -17.06 -15.49 3.74
CA GLU A 156 -17.20 -16.74 4.50
C GLU A 156 -16.41 -17.88 3.85
N LEU A 157 -15.74 -18.69 4.65
CA LEU A 157 -15.14 -19.96 4.22
C LEU A 157 -16.20 -21.04 4.07
N PRO A 158 -15.90 -22.17 3.40
CA PRO A 158 -16.88 -23.25 3.24
C PRO A 158 -17.38 -23.88 4.56
N ASP A 159 -16.63 -23.68 5.65
CA ASP A 159 -17.01 -24.12 7.02
C ASP A 159 -17.79 -23.05 7.82
N GLY A 160 -18.15 -21.93 7.17
CA GLY A 160 -18.92 -20.83 7.76
C GLY A 160 -18.11 -19.86 8.59
N LYS A 161 -16.77 -20.02 8.67
CA LYS A 161 -15.91 -19.06 9.37
C LYS A 161 -15.67 -17.82 8.50
N THR A 162 -15.55 -16.67 9.15
CA THR A 162 -15.15 -15.43 8.47
C THR A 162 -13.66 -15.47 8.12
N ALA A 163 -13.36 -15.10 6.88
CA ALA A 163 -12.02 -14.87 6.37
C ALA A 163 -11.94 -13.54 5.63
N PHE A 164 -10.72 -13.12 5.32
CA PHE A 164 -10.44 -11.81 4.72
C PHE A 164 -9.55 -11.99 3.51
N LEU A 165 -10.05 -11.56 2.36
CA LEU A 165 -9.30 -11.49 1.13
C LEU A 165 -8.46 -10.22 1.17
N LEU A 166 -7.14 -10.36 1.18
CA LEU A 166 -6.18 -9.26 1.20
C LEU A 166 -5.64 -9.01 -0.20
N PHE A 167 -5.65 -7.76 -0.63
CA PHE A 167 -5.01 -7.32 -1.88
C PHE A 167 -3.70 -6.62 -1.55
N GLY A 168 -2.59 -7.15 -2.08
CA GLY A 168 -1.28 -6.64 -1.75
C GLY A 168 -0.34 -6.51 -2.95
N VAL A 169 0.72 -5.74 -2.77
CA VAL A 169 1.82 -5.62 -3.71
C VAL A 169 3.14 -5.86 -3.01
N ASN A 170 3.98 -6.68 -3.65
CA ASN A 170 5.38 -6.85 -3.33
C ASN A 170 6.19 -6.38 -4.53
N GLU A 171 7.11 -5.44 -4.31
CA GLU A 171 7.96 -4.90 -5.39
C GLU A 171 8.97 -5.93 -5.91
N HIS A 172 9.19 -7.00 -5.17
CA HIS A 172 9.99 -8.19 -5.48
C HIS A 172 11.42 -7.89 -5.96
N SER A 173 11.58 -7.09 -7.00
CA SER A 173 12.89 -6.69 -7.53
C SER A 173 12.77 -5.40 -8.34
N ARG A 174 13.91 -4.86 -8.75
CA ARG A 174 13.99 -3.67 -9.59
C ARG A 174 13.14 -3.76 -10.88
N PHE A 175 12.97 -4.97 -11.43
CA PHE A 175 12.32 -5.15 -12.73
C PHE A 175 10.97 -5.84 -12.68
N ASN A 176 10.65 -6.48 -11.56
CA ASN A 176 9.42 -7.24 -11.42
C ASN A 176 8.70 -6.87 -10.13
N ARG A 177 7.39 -6.91 -10.21
CA ARG A 177 6.47 -6.78 -9.07
C ARG A 177 5.63 -8.04 -8.96
N ILE A 178 5.12 -8.28 -7.78
CA ILE A 178 4.09 -9.29 -7.53
C ILE A 178 2.88 -8.57 -6.96
N ARG A 179 1.74 -8.65 -7.65
CA ARG A 179 0.45 -8.41 -7.00
C ARG A 179 -0.10 -9.72 -6.50
N MET A 180 -0.65 -9.67 -5.31
CA MET A 180 -1.20 -10.88 -4.70
C MET A 180 -2.60 -10.64 -4.14
N MET A 181 -3.36 -11.73 -4.15
CA MET A 181 -4.60 -11.89 -3.46
C MET A 181 -4.41 -13.05 -2.50
N ASP A 182 -4.44 -12.78 -1.20
CA ASP A 182 -4.18 -13.77 -0.14
C ASP A 182 -5.39 -13.88 0.80
N VAL A 183 -5.51 -15.00 1.47
CA VAL A 183 -6.58 -15.23 2.44
C VAL A 183 -6.01 -15.16 3.85
N LEU A 184 -6.45 -14.18 4.63
CA LEU A 184 -6.19 -14.13 6.05
C LEU A 184 -7.38 -14.72 6.81
N TYR A 185 -7.13 -15.65 7.73
CA TYR A 185 -8.17 -16.20 8.59
C TYR A 185 -7.63 -16.48 9.98
N ARG A 186 -8.54 -16.69 10.93
CA ARG A 186 -8.22 -16.91 12.35
C ARG A 186 -8.75 -18.25 12.82
N GLU A 187 -7.91 -18.98 13.57
CA GLU A 187 -8.32 -20.17 14.32
C GLU A 187 -7.99 -19.98 15.80
N GLY A 188 -9.02 -19.79 16.61
CA GLY A 188 -8.80 -19.36 18.00
C GLY A 188 -8.12 -17.99 18.06
N ASN A 189 -6.93 -17.92 18.63
CA ASN A 189 -6.11 -16.71 18.70
C ASN A 189 -5.02 -16.63 17.62
N ASP A 190 -4.88 -17.67 16.80
CA ASP A 190 -3.84 -17.76 15.80
C ASP A 190 -4.33 -17.28 14.43
N PHE A 191 -3.51 -16.51 13.74
CA PHE A 191 -3.74 -16.06 12.37
C PHE A 191 -2.96 -16.89 11.39
N TYR A 192 -3.56 -17.10 10.21
CA TYR A 192 -2.98 -17.85 9.12
C TYR A 192 -3.17 -17.11 7.80
N PHE A 193 -2.18 -17.21 6.92
CA PHE A 193 -2.21 -16.69 5.56
C PHE A 193 -2.30 -17.85 4.57
N GLY A 194 -3.27 -17.78 3.66
CA GLY A 194 -3.50 -18.80 2.64
C GLY A 194 -4.49 -19.88 3.09
N TYR A 195 -5.62 -19.92 2.39
CA TYR A 195 -6.64 -20.96 2.51
C TYR A 195 -7.05 -21.43 1.12
N PRO A 196 -7.16 -22.75 0.83
CA PRO A 196 -7.40 -23.27 -0.51
C PRO A 196 -8.86 -23.01 -0.96
N VAL A 197 -9.12 -21.80 -1.44
CA VAL A 197 -10.44 -21.35 -1.90
C VAL A 197 -10.49 -20.94 -3.37
N PHE A 198 -9.35 -20.91 -4.07
CA PHE A 198 -9.32 -20.45 -5.46
C PHE A 198 -9.23 -21.60 -6.45
N GLY A 199 -10.09 -21.62 -7.44
CA GLY A 199 -10.09 -22.61 -8.53
C GLY A 199 -11.13 -22.33 -9.59
N ASP A 200 -11.26 -23.27 -10.51
CA ASP A 200 -12.20 -23.25 -11.64
C ASP A 200 -13.42 -24.18 -11.44
N ASP A 201 -13.32 -25.10 -10.47
CA ASP A 201 -14.41 -26.04 -10.14
C ASP A 201 -14.49 -26.22 -8.61
N PRO A 202 -15.61 -25.84 -7.96
CA PRO A 202 -15.81 -25.98 -6.52
C PRO A 202 -15.55 -27.39 -5.99
N ALA A 203 -15.88 -28.43 -6.76
CA ALA A 203 -15.69 -29.82 -6.35
C ALA A 203 -14.22 -30.22 -6.23
N ASN A 204 -13.33 -29.53 -6.94
CA ASN A 204 -11.89 -29.82 -6.97
C ASN A 204 -11.07 -28.92 -6.04
N ILE A 205 -11.57 -27.74 -5.66
CA ILE A 205 -10.84 -26.76 -4.84
C ILE A 205 -10.35 -27.36 -3.51
N PRO A 206 -11.14 -28.13 -2.73
CA PRO A 206 -10.69 -28.68 -1.46
C PRO A 206 -9.40 -29.50 -1.55
N ARG A 207 -9.08 -30.05 -2.71
CA ARG A 207 -7.92 -30.91 -2.93
C ARG A 207 -6.82 -30.26 -3.75
N ARG A 208 -7.14 -29.31 -4.64
CA ARG A 208 -6.22 -28.73 -5.64
C ARG A 208 -6.32 -27.20 -5.73
N GLY A 209 -7.16 -26.59 -4.92
CA GLY A 209 -7.34 -25.14 -4.90
C GLY A 209 -6.06 -24.42 -4.48
N ARG A 210 -5.85 -23.26 -5.07
CA ARG A 210 -4.79 -22.37 -4.62
C ARG A 210 -5.21 -21.68 -3.34
N ALA A 211 -4.25 -21.46 -2.45
CA ALA A 211 -4.45 -20.76 -1.19
C ALA A 211 -4.28 -19.23 -1.33
N ARG A 212 -3.58 -18.83 -2.40
CA ARG A 212 -3.43 -17.43 -2.83
C ARG A 212 -3.19 -17.34 -4.33
N ILE A 213 -3.33 -16.14 -4.87
CA ILE A 213 -2.99 -15.83 -6.27
C ILE A 213 -1.80 -14.87 -6.26
N MET A 214 -0.77 -15.18 -7.04
CA MET A 214 0.43 -14.38 -7.17
C MET A 214 0.70 -14.03 -8.63
N LEU A 215 0.56 -12.76 -8.98
CA LEU A 215 0.75 -12.25 -10.34
C LEU A 215 2.10 -11.54 -10.43
N LYS A 216 3.10 -12.24 -10.96
CA LYS A 216 4.42 -11.65 -11.25
C LYS A 216 4.38 -10.93 -12.59
N TYR A 217 4.73 -9.65 -12.59
CA TYR A 217 4.67 -8.81 -13.79
C TYR A 217 5.82 -7.79 -13.84
N THR A 218 6.04 -7.21 -15.03
CA THR A 218 7.05 -6.16 -15.22
C THR A 218 6.69 -4.89 -14.45
N TYR A 219 7.68 -4.24 -13.84
CA TYR A 219 7.45 -3.03 -13.03
C TYR A 219 6.97 -1.83 -13.88
N ASP A 220 7.26 -1.82 -15.17
CA ASP A 220 6.95 -0.72 -16.10
C ASP A 220 5.46 -0.66 -16.49
N ALA A 221 4.71 -1.73 -16.27
CA ALA A 221 3.32 -1.82 -16.68
C ALA A 221 2.38 -1.71 -15.46
N PRO A 222 1.32 -0.93 -15.54
CA PRO A 222 0.27 -0.95 -14.52
C PRO A 222 -0.48 -2.29 -14.60
N LEU A 223 -0.68 -2.94 -13.45
CA LEU A 223 -1.51 -4.13 -13.35
C LEU A 223 -2.68 -3.83 -12.41
N TYR A 224 -3.89 -4.12 -12.87
CA TYR A 224 -5.09 -4.04 -12.06
C TYR A 224 -5.33 -5.38 -11.36
N LEU A 225 -5.60 -5.34 -10.07
CA LEU A 225 -6.10 -6.45 -9.25
C LEU A 225 -6.88 -5.82 -8.09
N ASN A 226 -8.21 -5.96 -8.08
CA ASN A 226 -9.03 -5.48 -6.98
C ASN A 226 -10.40 -6.18 -6.99
N TYR A 227 -11.14 -6.07 -5.87
CA TYR A 227 -12.54 -6.40 -5.80
C TYR A 227 -13.37 -5.25 -6.39
N ASP A 228 -14.25 -5.58 -7.31
CA ASP A 228 -15.22 -4.66 -7.91
C ASP A 228 -16.59 -4.96 -7.29
N SER A 229 -17.10 -3.99 -6.53
CA SER A 229 -18.38 -4.16 -5.80
C SER A 229 -19.61 -4.06 -6.70
N GLU A 230 -19.48 -3.46 -7.88
CA GLU A 230 -20.58 -3.35 -8.85
C GLU A 230 -20.83 -4.68 -9.56
N TYR A 231 -19.73 -5.37 -9.89
CA TYR A 231 -19.80 -6.69 -10.55
C TYR A 231 -19.75 -7.86 -9.56
N GLU A 232 -19.52 -7.58 -8.28
CA GLU A 232 -19.30 -8.58 -7.22
C GLU A 232 -18.21 -9.61 -7.59
N LEU A 233 -17.15 -9.14 -8.24
CA LEU A 233 -16.03 -9.94 -8.75
C LEU A 233 -14.70 -9.39 -8.23
N VAL A 234 -13.73 -10.27 -8.05
CA VAL A 234 -12.34 -9.86 -8.17
C VAL A 234 -11.98 -9.76 -9.64
N VAL A 235 -11.47 -8.63 -10.05
CA VAL A 235 -11.05 -8.35 -11.43
C VAL A 235 -9.55 -8.14 -11.49
N MET A 236 -8.88 -8.73 -12.48
CA MET A 236 -7.46 -8.56 -12.73
C MET A 236 -7.13 -8.61 -14.23
N ASN A 237 -6.02 -7.97 -14.61
CA ASN A 237 -5.54 -8.09 -15.98
C ASN A 237 -5.08 -9.52 -16.28
N LYS A 238 -5.34 -9.98 -17.49
CA LYS A 238 -4.62 -11.13 -18.04
C LYS A 238 -3.17 -10.77 -18.28
N LEU A 239 -2.28 -11.72 -18.03
CA LEU A 239 -0.85 -11.59 -18.24
C LEU A 239 -0.40 -12.50 -19.39
N GLU A 240 0.40 -11.95 -20.28
CA GLU A 240 1.16 -12.73 -21.26
C GLU A 240 2.59 -12.88 -20.79
N GLU A 241 3.08 -14.11 -20.67
CA GLU A 241 4.48 -14.37 -20.33
C GLU A 241 5.38 -14.09 -21.52
N ARG A 242 6.27 -13.13 -21.37
CA ARG A 242 7.27 -12.75 -22.36
C ARG A 242 8.63 -12.53 -21.70
N LYS A 243 9.68 -12.54 -22.52
CA LYS A 243 10.99 -12.05 -22.08
C LYS A 243 10.86 -10.56 -21.74
N GLY A 244 11.26 -10.20 -20.53
CA GLY A 244 11.18 -8.81 -20.07
C GLY A 244 12.07 -7.87 -20.87
N PRO A 245 11.74 -6.56 -20.94
CA PRO A 245 12.45 -5.58 -21.76
C PRO A 245 13.86 -5.25 -21.23
N HIS A 246 14.17 -5.59 -19.97
CA HIS A 246 15.45 -5.24 -19.37
C HIS A 246 16.45 -6.39 -19.41
N PRO A 247 17.76 -6.11 -19.54
CA PRO A 247 18.81 -7.12 -19.43
C PRO A 247 18.71 -7.90 -18.10
N ASN A 248 18.78 -9.21 -18.16
CA ASN A 248 18.70 -10.13 -17.01
C ASN A 248 17.35 -10.17 -16.25
N GLN A 249 16.30 -9.58 -16.78
CA GLN A 249 14.97 -9.62 -16.17
C GLN A 249 14.35 -11.02 -16.23
N GLY A 250 14.68 -11.80 -17.27
CA GLY A 250 14.07 -13.11 -17.51
C GLY A 250 12.65 -13.02 -18.07
N VAL A 251 11.87 -14.09 -17.87
CA VAL A 251 10.46 -14.14 -18.26
C VAL A 251 9.62 -13.43 -17.19
N THR A 252 8.69 -12.58 -17.64
CA THR A 252 7.79 -11.82 -16.78
C THR A 252 6.41 -11.70 -17.43
N GLY A 253 5.39 -11.49 -16.62
CA GLY A 253 4.04 -11.19 -17.10
C GLY A 253 3.95 -9.76 -17.62
N ILE A 254 3.37 -9.60 -18.80
CA ILE A 254 3.02 -8.29 -19.35
C ILE A 254 1.51 -8.19 -19.41
N PRO A 255 0.90 -7.21 -18.70
CA PRO A 255 -0.53 -7.00 -18.78
C PRO A 255 -0.95 -6.59 -20.20
N PHE A 256 -2.02 -7.19 -20.68
CA PHE A 256 -2.66 -6.77 -21.93
C PHE A 256 -4.14 -6.48 -21.69
N GLY A 257 -4.82 -5.77 -22.57
CA GLY A 257 -6.10 -5.11 -22.34
C GLY A 257 -7.31 -5.98 -22.01
N GLU A 258 -7.11 -7.26 -21.71
CA GLU A 258 -8.15 -8.19 -21.31
C GLU A 258 -8.14 -8.40 -19.81
N TYR A 259 -9.33 -8.75 -19.28
CA TYR A 259 -9.53 -9.01 -17.86
C TYR A 259 -10.12 -10.40 -17.64
N HIS A 260 -9.74 -10.98 -16.51
CA HIS A 260 -10.31 -12.18 -15.92
C HIS A 260 -10.52 -11.95 -14.42
N GLY A 261 -11.04 -12.93 -13.71
CA GLY A 261 -11.30 -12.70 -12.30
C GLY A 261 -11.73 -13.92 -11.52
N PHE A 262 -12.30 -13.64 -10.35
CA PHE A 262 -12.89 -14.65 -9.50
C PHE A 262 -14.22 -14.15 -8.96
N ARG A 263 -15.25 -15.04 -9.00
CA ARG A 263 -16.55 -14.82 -8.36
C ARG A 263 -16.61 -15.63 -7.08
N TYR A 264 -17.18 -15.03 -6.06
CA TYR A 264 -17.44 -15.74 -4.81
C TYR A 264 -18.71 -16.59 -4.95
N GLU A 265 -18.60 -17.90 -4.63
CA GLU A 265 -19.71 -18.86 -4.65
C GLU A 265 -19.49 -19.87 -3.48
N ASP A 266 -20.41 -19.90 -2.52
CA ASP A 266 -20.46 -20.89 -1.42
C ASP A 266 -19.13 -21.17 -0.70
N GLY A 267 -18.39 -20.10 -0.37
CA GLY A 267 -17.11 -20.20 0.33
C GLY A 267 -15.90 -20.29 -0.59
N TYR A 268 -16.08 -20.34 -1.88
CA TYR A 268 -14.99 -20.46 -2.87
C TYR A 268 -14.95 -19.27 -3.82
N TRP A 269 -13.77 -18.98 -4.34
CA TRP A 269 -13.52 -18.00 -5.39
C TRP A 269 -13.32 -18.73 -6.71
N ILE A 270 -14.38 -18.76 -7.53
CA ILE A 270 -14.43 -19.49 -8.78
C ILE A 270 -13.91 -18.63 -9.93
N TYR A 271 -13.01 -19.20 -10.72
CA TYR A 271 -12.37 -18.50 -11.82
C TYR A 271 -13.36 -18.13 -12.92
N VAL A 272 -13.31 -16.86 -13.35
CA VAL A 272 -14.07 -16.29 -14.47
C VAL A 272 -13.07 -15.93 -15.57
N PRO A 273 -13.08 -16.66 -16.71
CA PRO A 273 -12.03 -16.53 -17.72
C PRO A 273 -12.08 -15.23 -18.51
N GLU A 274 -13.21 -14.54 -18.52
CA GLU A 274 -13.39 -13.29 -19.25
C GLU A 274 -14.31 -12.37 -18.48
N VAL A 275 -13.82 -11.18 -18.18
CA VAL A 275 -14.57 -10.09 -17.55
C VAL A 275 -14.62 -8.93 -18.53
N VAL A 276 -15.80 -8.68 -19.09
CA VAL A 276 -16.03 -7.51 -19.94
C VAL A 276 -16.26 -6.32 -19.02
N ARG A 277 -15.26 -5.45 -18.92
CA ARG A 277 -15.38 -4.18 -18.20
C ARG A 277 -15.70 -3.09 -19.21
N GLU A 278 -16.84 -2.43 -19.05
CA GLU A 278 -17.06 -1.15 -19.72
C GLU A 278 -16.06 -0.15 -19.12
N ILE A 279 -14.96 0.08 -19.82
CA ILE A 279 -14.08 1.21 -19.49
C ILE A 279 -14.89 2.46 -19.84
N PRO A 280 -15.25 3.34 -18.88
CA PRO A 280 -15.83 4.61 -19.23
C PRO A 280 -14.86 5.27 -20.20
N THR A 281 -15.29 5.44 -21.46
CA THR A 281 -14.51 6.24 -22.40
C THR A 281 -14.38 7.60 -21.74
N PRO A 282 -13.15 8.12 -21.53
CA PRO A 282 -13.01 9.47 -21.00
C PRO A 282 -13.86 10.37 -21.89
N ASP A 283 -14.77 11.11 -21.30
CA ASP A 283 -15.56 12.10 -22.01
C ASP A 283 -14.63 12.80 -22.98
N SER A 284 -14.98 12.77 -24.27
CA SER A 284 -14.15 13.39 -25.32
C SER A 284 -13.69 14.74 -24.80
N PRO A 285 -12.40 15.06 -24.83
CA PRO A 285 -11.91 16.32 -24.28
C PRO A 285 -12.78 17.44 -24.81
N PRO A 286 -13.25 18.38 -23.98
CA PRO A 286 -14.22 19.37 -24.38
C PRO A 286 -13.74 20.01 -25.67
N VAL A 287 -14.54 19.87 -26.73
CA VAL A 287 -14.23 20.46 -28.03
C VAL A 287 -13.99 21.92 -27.76
N LYS A 288 -12.76 22.39 -27.96
CA LYS A 288 -12.41 23.79 -27.79
C LYS A 288 -13.34 24.55 -28.76
N LYS A 289 -14.38 25.19 -28.18
CA LYS A 289 -15.23 26.09 -28.98
C LYS A 289 -14.30 27.00 -29.74
N LYS A 290 -14.34 26.94 -31.08
CA LYS A 290 -13.65 27.92 -31.94
C LYS A 290 -14.03 29.28 -31.40
N ARG A 291 -13.05 30.04 -30.93
CA ARG A 291 -13.26 31.43 -30.57
C ARG A 291 -13.62 32.13 -31.88
N ASP A 292 -14.87 32.48 -32.06
CA ASP A 292 -15.36 33.39 -33.10
C ASP A 292 -14.90 34.81 -32.73
N GLY A 293 -13.62 35.04 -32.92
CA GLY A 293 -13.01 36.36 -32.73
C GLY A 293 -12.14 36.69 -33.93
N PRO A 294 -11.94 37.98 -34.26
CA PRO A 294 -11.11 38.38 -35.36
C PRO A 294 -9.71 37.71 -35.24
N LYS A 295 -9.23 37.17 -36.38
CA LYS A 295 -7.88 36.60 -36.43
C LYS A 295 -6.88 37.65 -35.99
N ARG A 296 -5.97 37.30 -35.10
CA ARG A 296 -4.92 38.18 -34.58
C ARG A 296 -3.56 37.63 -34.99
N ASP A 297 -2.60 38.54 -35.27
CA ASP A 297 -1.21 38.19 -35.52
C ASP A 297 -0.51 37.68 -34.24
N LEU A 298 0.75 37.26 -34.35
CA LEU A 298 1.55 36.77 -33.26
C LEU A 298 1.74 37.78 -32.10
N PHE A 299 1.49 39.09 -32.39
CA PHE A 299 1.59 40.21 -31.47
C PHE A 299 0.21 40.67 -30.96
N GLY A 300 -0.87 39.91 -31.26
CA GLY A 300 -2.21 40.19 -30.77
C GLY A 300 -2.98 41.27 -31.55
N ARG A 301 -2.50 41.73 -32.72
CA ARG A 301 -3.16 42.77 -33.53
C ARG A 301 -4.21 42.11 -34.46
N PRO A 302 -5.37 42.77 -34.70
CA PRO A 302 -6.36 42.26 -35.65
C PRO A 302 -5.73 42.19 -37.06
N ILE A 303 -5.95 41.10 -37.77
CA ILE A 303 -5.56 40.95 -39.18
C ILE A 303 -6.79 41.39 -39.98
N ASP A 304 -6.79 42.60 -40.49
CA ASP A 304 -7.78 43.07 -41.45
C ASP A 304 -7.55 42.35 -42.80
N LYS A 305 -8.66 41.95 -43.43
CA LYS A 305 -8.64 41.33 -44.77
C LYS A 305 -8.36 42.35 -45.85
#